data_e38dbc17be5f2df21ee08f09337c9629
#
_entry.id   e38dbc17be5f2df21ee08f09337c9629
#
_cell.length_a   1.000
_cell.length_b   1.000
_cell.length_c   1.000
_cell.angle_alpha   90.00
_cell.angle_beta   90.00
_cell.angle_gamma   90.00
#
_symmetry.space_group_name_H-M   'P 1'
#
loop_
_entity.id
_entity.type
_entity.pdbx_description
1 polymer ?
#
loop_
_entity_poly.entity_id
_entity_poly.type
_entity_poly.pdbx_seq_one_letter_code
_entity_poly.pdbx_strand_id
1 'polypeptide(L)'
;MDDPHAVLPLARHFVSRWFALIWLGVIIVVSFYPYDLQGSNEPLLDFLFYPLPYYQRDFDNLVNVMAYLPYGFALARVPHRRWLGFLFGCCVAAGTSLAVEVTQHFFAGRVSSNLDLLYNSAGGVLGALLATSPLFRWLGRWGLSRRYRWFVKDSSADYALMLLAVWFLTQINPAIPLFGVVTLPRGLPQPFASPLHDPALFLMLVEAGGAMLHLLALLLFLTGFLTSRRYQVRSVLLFLGIAWFVKVVAAGVLLKPMAFFEWMNFHVALGLVSGLLLAWAATRLRRGWQHFLALLALAGSVWLSSVWPLEASPRDDMVLFRWSYGHLRNLNALAEYVSDLWPWAAMAVLLLSLWRIMRAAR
;
A
#
# COMPACT_ATOMS: atom_id res chain seq x y z
N MET A 1 3.61 -37.47 -8.49
CA MET A 1 2.28 -37.09 -7.98
C MET A 1 2.53 -36.36 -6.67
N ASP A 2 2.90 -35.07 -6.76
CA ASP A 2 3.32 -34.29 -5.58
C ASP A 2 2.11 -33.96 -4.73
N ASP A 3 2.16 -34.34 -3.48
CA ASP A 3 1.10 -34.10 -2.50
C ASP A 3 0.88 -32.57 -2.35
N PRO A 4 -0.28 -32.03 -2.78
CA PRO A 4 -0.55 -30.61 -2.67
C PRO A 4 -0.61 -30.12 -1.22
N HIS A 5 -0.69 -31.02 -0.24
CA HIS A 5 -0.69 -30.69 1.18
C HIS A 5 0.72 -30.43 1.74
N ALA A 6 1.79 -30.92 1.09
CA ALA A 6 3.17 -30.72 1.53
C ALA A 6 3.73 -29.32 1.16
N VAL A 7 3.23 -28.70 0.09
CA VAL A 7 3.70 -27.38 -0.41
C VAL A 7 3.07 -26.22 0.37
N LEU A 8 1.88 -26.41 0.95
CA LEU A 8 1.12 -25.40 1.66
C LEU A 8 1.82 -24.82 2.91
N PRO A 9 2.54 -25.57 3.75
CA PRO A 9 3.22 -25.04 4.93
C PRO A 9 4.38 -24.11 4.59
N LEU A 10 5.22 -24.50 3.60
CA LEU A 10 6.42 -23.75 3.21
C LEU A 10 6.07 -22.39 2.58
N ALA A 11 5.09 -22.37 1.67
CA ALA A 11 4.60 -21.15 1.05
C ALA A 11 4.01 -20.16 2.09
N ARG A 12 3.35 -20.67 3.12
CA ARG A 12 2.76 -19.85 4.19
C ARG A 12 3.80 -19.14 5.02
N HIS A 13 4.90 -19.79 5.40
CA HIS A 13 5.97 -19.19 6.18
C HIS A 13 6.76 -18.16 5.36
N PHE A 14 6.97 -18.44 4.09
CA PHE A 14 7.62 -17.51 3.16
C PHE A 14 6.84 -16.20 3.04
N VAL A 15 5.55 -16.26 2.73
CA VAL A 15 4.69 -15.06 2.60
C VAL A 15 4.64 -14.25 3.90
N SER A 16 4.52 -14.91 5.05
CA SER A 16 4.46 -14.21 6.34
C SER A 16 5.77 -13.49 6.68
N ARG A 17 6.93 -14.07 6.36
CA ARG A 17 8.24 -13.42 6.56
C ARG A 17 8.39 -12.17 5.71
N TRP A 18 8.09 -12.27 4.42
CA TRP A 18 8.17 -11.12 3.51
C TRP A 18 7.17 -10.03 3.88
N PHE A 19 5.96 -10.40 4.26
CA PHE A 19 4.97 -9.43 4.71
C PHE A 19 5.43 -8.72 5.99
N ALA A 20 6.03 -9.43 6.95
CA ALA A 20 6.60 -8.83 8.17
C ALA A 20 7.74 -7.85 7.84
N LEU A 21 8.64 -8.19 6.90
CA LEU A 21 9.73 -7.30 6.47
C LEU A 21 9.22 -6.05 5.75
N ILE A 22 8.26 -6.21 4.84
CA ILE A 22 7.64 -5.08 4.14
C ILE A 22 6.97 -4.16 5.16
N TRP A 23 6.21 -4.74 6.11
CA TRP A 23 5.51 -3.96 7.11
C TRP A 23 6.45 -3.27 8.11
N LEU A 24 7.58 -3.90 8.42
CA LEU A 24 8.66 -3.24 9.17
C LEU A 24 9.18 -2.00 8.40
N GLY A 25 9.36 -2.12 7.09
CA GLY A 25 9.71 -0.97 6.23
C GLY A 25 8.66 0.15 6.31
N VAL A 26 7.37 -0.20 6.30
CA VAL A 26 6.27 0.77 6.49
C VAL A 26 6.38 1.47 7.85
N ILE A 27 6.60 0.72 8.93
CA ILE A 27 6.78 1.27 10.29
C ILE A 27 7.96 2.24 10.29
N ILE A 28 9.11 1.86 9.73
CA ILE A 28 10.32 2.68 9.66
C ILE A 28 10.05 4.00 8.93
N VAL A 29 9.43 3.94 7.74
CA VAL A 29 9.10 5.14 6.95
C VAL A 29 8.18 6.07 7.75
N VAL A 30 7.09 5.56 8.30
CA VAL A 30 6.12 6.38 9.06
C VAL A 30 6.72 6.95 10.32
N SER A 31 7.61 6.20 11.01
CA SER A 31 8.17 6.63 12.30
C SER A 31 9.28 7.65 12.17
N PHE A 32 10.06 7.63 11.09
CA PHE A 32 11.26 8.49 10.96
C PHE A 32 11.14 9.62 9.95
N TYR A 33 10.10 9.65 9.12
CA TYR A 33 9.87 10.77 8.22
C TYR A 33 9.77 12.09 9.00
N PRO A 34 10.41 13.21 8.61
CA PRO A 34 11.15 13.49 7.38
C PRO A 34 12.64 13.12 7.38
N TYR A 35 13.12 12.27 8.26
CA TYR A 35 14.54 11.81 8.37
C TYR A 35 15.55 12.87 8.75
N ASP A 36 15.13 13.89 9.48
CA ASP A 36 15.97 14.98 9.95
C ASP A 36 16.70 14.54 11.23
N LEU A 37 17.96 14.12 11.07
CA LEU A 37 18.79 13.64 12.17
C LEU A 37 19.32 14.82 13.00
N GLN A 38 19.08 14.77 14.28
CA GLN A 38 19.57 15.72 15.27
C GLN A 38 20.24 14.97 16.42
N GLY A 39 21.37 15.45 16.87
CA GLY A 39 22.02 14.89 18.08
C GLY A 39 21.14 15.13 19.31
N SER A 40 21.11 14.16 20.23
CA SER A 40 20.47 14.32 21.53
C SER A 40 21.48 14.01 22.64
N ASN A 41 21.43 14.81 23.70
CA ASN A 41 22.23 14.62 24.92
C ASN A 41 21.40 14.04 26.07
N GLU A 42 20.12 13.75 25.87
CA GLU A 42 19.24 13.19 26.90
C GLU A 42 19.44 11.67 27.01
N PRO A 43 19.24 11.08 28.21
CA PRO A 43 19.33 9.63 28.39
C PRO A 43 18.30 8.90 27.55
N LEU A 44 18.69 7.86 26.83
CA LEU A 44 17.91 7.16 25.82
C LEU A 44 16.64 6.50 26.33
N LEU A 45 16.55 6.17 27.62
CA LEU A 45 15.44 5.41 28.22
C LEU A 45 14.61 6.22 29.21
N ASP A 46 14.92 7.50 29.42
CA ASP A 46 14.20 8.34 30.38
C ASP A 46 12.70 8.47 30.05
N PHE A 47 12.36 8.44 28.76
CA PHE A 47 10.97 8.51 28.32
C PHE A 47 10.08 7.39 28.90
N LEU A 48 10.65 6.25 29.29
CA LEU A 48 9.92 5.15 29.93
C LEU A 48 9.33 5.54 31.29
N PHE A 49 9.96 6.49 31.98
CA PHE A 49 9.61 6.94 33.32
C PHE A 49 8.86 8.27 33.32
N TYR A 50 8.57 8.85 32.14
CA TYR A 50 7.80 10.07 32.07
C TYR A 50 6.37 9.86 32.54
N PRO A 51 5.78 10.84 33.26
CA PRO A 51 4.38 10.78 33.62
C PRO A 51 3.53 10.72 32.34
N LEU A 52 2.43 9.97 32.39
CA LEU A 52 1.49 9.90 31.27
C LEU A 52 0.97 11.31 30.95
N PRO A 53 0.95 11.73 29.68
CA PRO A 53 0.50 13.06 29.30
C PRO A 53 -0.97 13.25 29.66
N TYR A 54 -1.29 14.44 30.23
CA TYR A 54 -2.65 14.80 30.64
C TYR A 54 -3.62 14.83 29.47
N TYR A 55 -3.15 15.26 28.31
CA TYR A 55 -3.92 15.26 27.06
C TYR A 55 -3.42 14.16 26.14
N GLN A 56 -4.27 13.15 25.95
CA GLN A 56 -4.03 12.06 24.99
C GLN A 56 -4.92 12.28 23.78
N ARG A 57 -4.37 11.98 22.62
CA ARG A 57 -5.14 12.00 21.37
C ARG A 57 -5.51 10.57 21.02
N ASP A 58 -6.78 10.21 21.20
CA ASP A 58 -7.29 8.86 20.89
C ASP A 58 -6.97 8.43 19.47
N PHE A 59 -6.94 9.39 18.54
CA PHE A 59 -6.60 9.11 17.12
C PHE A 59 -5.14 8.63 16.98
N ASP A 60 -4.18 9.30 17.61
CA ASP A 60 -2.76 8.92 17.53
C ASP A 60 -2.55 7.53 18.17
N ASN A 61 -3.18 7.28 19.30
CA ASN A 61 -3.17 5.99 19.97
C ASN A 61 -3.74 4.87 19.08
N LEU A 62 -4.86 5.14 18.41
CA LEU A 62 -5.48 4.19 17.48
C LEU A 62 -4.56 3.92 16.27
N VAL A 63 -3.93 4.95 15.71
CA VAL A 63 -2.98 4.80 14.59
C VAL A 63 -1.81 3.91 14.99
N ASN A 64 -1.26 4.06 16.20
CA ASN A 64 -0.17 3.24 16.71
C ASN A 64 -0.59 1.76 16.83
N VAL A 65 -1.75 1.48 17.40
CA VAL A 65 -2.31 0.11 17.45
C VAL A 65 -2.48 -0.46 16.03
N MET A 66 -3.08 0.30 15.11
CA MET A 66 -3.35 -0.13 13.74
C MET A 66 -2.07 -0.35 12.93
N ALA A 67 -1.02 0.43 13.19
CA ALA A 67 0.28 0.28 12.53
C ALA A 67 0.99 -1.03 12.93
N TYR A 68 0.91 -1.42 14.20
CA TYR A 68 1.61 -2.62 14.71
C TYR A 68 0.78 -3.90 14.63
N LEU A 69 -0.54 -3.82 14.46
CA LEU A 69 -1.42 -4.99 14.38
C LEU A 69 -1.07 -5.92 13.20
N PRO A 70 -0.90 -5.46 11.94
CA PRO A 70 -0.49 -6.33 10.83
C PRO A 70 0.92 -6.90 11.02
N TYR A 71 1.81 -6.15 11.65
CA TYR A 71 3.17 -6.58 11.95
C TYR A 71 3.19 -7.75 12.94
N GLY A 72 2.53 -7.60 14.10
CA GLY A 72 2.38 -8.67 15.08
C GLY A 72 1.67 -9.90 14.51
N PHE A 73 0.65 -9.70 13.67
CA PHE A 73 -0.03 -10.77 12.97
C PHE A 73 0.92 -11.57 12.05
N ALA A 74 1.73 -10.88 11.26
CA ALA A 74 2.69 -11.52 10.36
C ALA A 74 3.78 -12.27 11.12
N LEU A 75 4.37 -11.65 12.14
CA LEU A 75 5.39 -12.25 13.00
C LEU A 75 4.90 -13.52 13.68
N ALA A 76 3.68 -13.51 14.24
CA ALA A 76 3.11 -14.67 14.92
C ALA A 76 2.89 -15.88 14.00
N ARG A 77 2.92 -15.69 12.67
CA ARG A 77 2.78 -16.76 11.68
C ARG A 77 4.13 -17.30 11.18
N VAL A 78 5.25 -16.74 11.62
CA VAL A 78 6.60 -17.18 11.25
C VAL A 78 6.97 -18.50 11.93
N PRO A 79 6.82 -18.69 13.27
CA PRO A 79 7.09 -19.95 13.92
C PRO A 79 6.02 -21.03 13.63
N HIS A 80 6.43 -22.29 13.65
CA HIS A 80 5.53 -23.42 13.39
C HIS A 80 4.54 -23.67 14.56
N ARG A 81 5.03 -23.53 15.81
CA ARG A 81 4.22 -23.74 17.02
C ARG A 81 3.47 -22.46 17.39
N ARG A 82 2.16 -22.58 17.68
CA ARG A 82 1.26 -21.46 17.93
C ARG A 82 1.70 -20.57 19.09
N TRP A 83 2.05 -21.19 20.22
CA TRP A 83 2.44 -20.45 21.41
C TRP A 83 3.78 -19.73 21.21
N LEU A 84 4.73 -20.38 20.49
CA LEU A 84 5.97 -19.72 20.08
C LEU A 84 5.70 -18.58 19.10
N GLY A 85 4.74 -18.75 18.17
CA GLY A 85 4.31 -17.71 17.25
C GLY A 85 3.73 -16.51 17.99
N PHE A 86 2.84 -16.75 18.94
CA PHE A 86 2.27 -15.69 19.77
C PHE A 86 3.36 -14.93 20.53
N LEU A 87 4.22 -15.62 21.27
CA LEU A 87 5.31 -14.99 22.01
C LEU A 87 6.27 -14.23 21.08
N PHE A 88 6.66 -14.85 19.96
CA PHE A 88 7.53 -14.23 18.96
C PHE A 88 6.91 -12.94 18.42
N GLY A 89 5.62 -12.98 18.06
CA GLY A 89 4.89 -11.80 17.57
C GLY A 89 4.84 -10.67 18.60
N CYS A 90 4.53 -10.99 19.86
CA CYS A 90 4.50 -10.02 20.96
C CYS A 90 5.88 -9.42 21.24
N CYS A 91 6.89 -10.28 21.46
CA CYS A 91 8.22 -9.82 21.87
C CYS A 91 8.92 -9.02 20.75
N VAL A 92 8.84 -9.50 19.51
CA VAL A 92 9.48 -8.79 18.40
C VAL A 92 8.77 -7.47 18.09
N ALA A 93 7.44 -7.43 18.12
CA ALA A 93 6.71 -6.18 17.91
C ALA A 93 7.01 -5.15 19.01
N ALA A 94 7.00 -5.55 20.28
CA ALA A 94 7.36 -4.67 21.40
C ALA A 94 8.82 -4.22 21.34
N GLY A 95 9.75 -5.14 21.01
CA GLY A 95 11.16 -4.80 20.84
C GLY A 95 11.40 -3.84 19.66
N THR A 96 10.67 -4.03 18.55
CA THR A 96 10.69 -3.08 17.42
C THR A 96 10.18 -1.71 17.83
N SER A 97 9.07 -1.66 18.58
CA SER A 97 8.53 -0.39 19.09
C SER A 97 9.53 0.32 19.99
N LEU A 98 10.14 -0.40 20.92
CA LEU A 98 11.18 0.18 21.79
C LEU A 98 12.36 0.71 20.96
N ALA A 99 12.83 -0.06 19.98
CA ALA A 99 13.91 0.37 19.09
C ALA A 99 13.55 1.62 18.30
N VAL A 100 12.30 1.71 17.83
CA VAL A 100 11.78 2.90 17.12
C VAL A 100 11.78 4.11 18.07
N GLU A 101 11.22 3.99 19.29
CA GLU A 101 11.17 5.10 20.24
C GLU A 101 12.58 5.59 20.62
N VAL A 102 13.49 4.66 20.91
CA VAL A 102 14.90 4.99 21.20
C VAL A 102 15.56 5.70 20.00
N THR A 103 15.25 5.24 18.77
CA THR A 103 15.83 5.85 17.57
C THR A 103 15.22 7.21 17.28
N GLN A 104 13.92 7.43 17.55
CA GLN A 104 13.24 8.71 17.38
C GLN A 104 13.86 9.84 18.21
N HIS A 105 14.51 9.50 19.29
CA HIS A 105 15.26 10.43 20.13
C HIS A 105 16.34 11.23 19.36
N PHE A 106 16.82 10.67 18.24
CA PHE A 106 17.82 11.30 17.38
C PHE A 106 17.22 12.05 16.18
N PHE A 107 15.91 12.17 16.11
CA PHE A 107 15.25 12.84 14.98
C PHE A 107 14.57 14.14 15.41
N ALA A 108 14.84 15.23 14.69
CA ALA A 108 14.23 16.53 14.94
C ALA A 108 12.70 16.46 14.82
N GLY A 109 12.01 17.09 15.77
CA GLY A 109 10.54 17.13 15.78
C GLY A 109 9.87 15.81 16.18
N ARG A 110 10.65 14.80 16.66
CA ARG A 110 10.15 13.58 17.28
C ARG A 110 10.36 13.63 18.78
N VAL A 111 9.40 13.06 19.50
CA VAL A 111 9.47 12.94 20.96
C VAL A 111 9.18 11.49 21.29
N SER A 112 10.15 10.81 21.90
CA SER A 112 9.97 9.43 22.37
C SER A 112 8.89 9.37 23.44
N SER A 113 7.98 8.41 23.35
CA SER A 113 6.79 8.33 24.19
C SER A 113 6.57 6.92 24.75
N ASN A 114 6.37 6.85 26.09
CA ASN A 114 5.96 5.60 26.74
C ASN A 114 4.57 5.15 26.30
N LEU A 115 3.68 6.08 25.93
CA LEU A 115 2.37 5.76 25.39
C LEU A 115 2.45 5.13 24.01
N ASP A 116 3.31 5.65 23.13
CA ASP A 116 3.49 5.09 21.79
C ASP A 116 4.04 3.67 21.89
N LEU A 117 5.02 3.45 22.78
CA LEU A 117 5.50 2.10 23.10
C LEU A 117 4.37 1.17 23.57
N LEU A 118 3.48 1.66 24.44
CA LEU A 118 2.35 0.89 24.96
C LEU A 118 1.35 0.51 23.86
N TYR A 119 0.89 1.50 23.07
CA TYR A 119 -0.12 1.28 22.04
C TYR A 119 0.42 0.49 20.85
N ASN A 120 1.66 0.70 20.44
CA ASN A 120 2.36 -0.12 19.46
C ASN A 120 2.46 -1.57 19.91
N SER A 121 2.89 -1.80 21.17
CA SER A 121 2.97 -3.13 21.75
C SER A 121 1.59 -3.78 21.85
N ALA A 122 0.56 -3.04 22.25
CA ALA A 122 -0.82 -3.53 22.27
C ALA A 122 -1.29 -3.94 20.87
N GLY A 123 -0.98 -3.16 19.83
CA GLY A 123 -1.23 -3.50 18.44
C GLY A 123 -0.54 -4.81 18.03
N GLY A 124 0.73 -4.97 18.38
CA GLY A 124 1.49 -6.21 18.17
C GLY A 124 0.86 -7.43 18.84
N VAL A 125 0.47 -7.30 20.10
CA VAL A 125 -0.22 -8.36 20.88
C VAL A 125 -1.57 -8.71 20.24
N LEU A 126 -2.38 -7.72 19.90
CA LEU A 126 -3.67 -7.94 19.23
C LEU A 126 -3.48 -8.65 17.88
N GLY A 127 -2.49 -8.24 17.10
CA GLY A 127 -2.15 -8.90 15.83
C GLY A 127 -1.74 -10.36 16.04
N ALA A 128 -0.90 -10.64 17.03
CA ALA A 128 -0.46 -11.99 17.37
C ALA A 128 -1.64 -12.87 17.85
N LEU A 129 -2.54 -12.32 18.67
CA LEU A 129 -3.78 -12.99 19.11
C LEU A 129 -4.66 -13.33 17.90
N LEU A 130 -4.90 -12.39 17.01
CA LEU A 130 -5.68 -12.62 15.80
C LEU A 130 -5.06 -13.71 14.93
N ALA A 131 -3.73 -13.70 14.71
CA ALA A 131 -3.03 -14.69 13.89
C ALA A 131 -3.14 -16.11 14.44
N THR A 132 -3.18 -16.27 15.75
CA THR A 132 -3.27 -17.55 16.45
C THR A 132 -4.71 -18.02 16.66
N SER A 133 -5.70 -17.13 16.48
CA SER A 133 -7.12 -17.43 16.66
C SER A 133 -7.66 -18.45 15.65
N PRO A 134 -8.64 -19.27 16.01
CA PRO A 134 -9.27 -20.23 15.09
C PRO A 134 -9.89 -19.57 13.86
N LEU A 135 -10.55 -18.42 14.05
CA LEU A 135 -11.23 -17.67 13.00
C LEU A 135 -10.24 -17.23 11.90
N PHE A 136 -9.17 -16.54 12.28
CA PHE A 136 -8.20 -16.04 11.30
C PHE A 136 -7.39 -17.16 10.64
N ARG A 137 -7.25 -18.31 11.28
CA ARG A 137 -6.68 -19.50 10.65
C ARG A 137 -7.64 -20.11 9.62
N TRP A 138 -8.92 -20.14 9.92
CA TRP A 138 -9.94 -20.56 8.96
C TRP A 138 -9.97 -19.60 7.76
N LEU A 139 -10.02 -18.29 7.98
CA LEU A 139 -9.93 -17.27 6.94
C LEU A 139 -8.66 -17.41 6.11
N GLY A 140 -7.52 -17.66 6.72
CA GLY A 140 -6.25 -17.86 6.03
C GLY A 140 -6.25 -19.12 5.14
N ARG A 141 -6.83 -20.22 5.61
CA ARG A 141 -7.01 -21.45 4.78
C ARG A 141 -7.97 -21.20 3.63
N TRP A 142 -9.06 -20.53 3.90
CA TRP A 142 -10.05 -20.15 2.89
C TRP A 142 -9.43 -19.22 1.83
N GLY A 143 -8.67 -18.19 2.24
CA GLY A 143 -7.95 -17.31 1.34
C GLY A 143 -6.90 -18.02 0.48
N LEU A 144 -6.08 -18.91 1.09
CA LEU A 144 -5.12 -19.73 0.37
C LEU A 144 -5.79 -20.65 -0.65
N SER A 145 -6.90 -21.30 -0.29
CA SER A 145 -7.63 -22.14 -1.24
C SER A 145 -8.16 -21.34 -2.43
N ARG A 146 -8.62 -20.11 -2.18
CA ARG A 146 -9.02 -19.17 -3.24
C ARG A 146 -7.84 -18.70 -4.09
N ARG A 147 -6.71 -18.38 -3.46
CA ARG A 147 -5.46 -18.02 -4.14
C ARG A 147 -5.09 -19.10 -5.17
N TYR A 148 -5.01 -20.37 -4.77
CA TYR A 148 -4.63 -21.45 -5.68
C TYR A 148 -5.72 -21.85 -6.67
N ARG A 149 -6.96 -21.47 -6.44
CA ARG A 149 -8.07 -21.70 -7.38
C ARG A 149 -8.17 -20.61 -8.44
N TRP A 150 -7.94 -19.34 -8.05
CA TRP A 150 -8.15 -18.20 -8.94
C TRP A 150 -6.89 -17.78 -9.67
N PHE A 151 -5.73 -17.91 -9.06
CA PHE A 151 -4.47 -17.43 -9.58
C PHE A 151 -3.51 -18.56 -9.94
N VAL A 152 -2.59 -18.28 -10.84
CA VAL A 152 -1.56 -19.21 -11.29
C VAL A 152 -0.74 -19.69 -10.09
N LYS A 153 -0.39 -20.98 -10.10
CA LYS A 153 0.43 -21.62 -9.06
C LYS A 153 1.92 -21.35 -9.30
N ASP A 154 2.28 -20.08 -9.34
CA ASP A 154 3.64 -19.61 -9.57
C ASP A 154 3.99 -18.48 -8.59
N SER A 155 5.26 -18.37 -8.20
CA SER A 155 5.76 -17.35 -7.29
C SER A 155 5.58 -15.93 -7.84
N SER A 156 5.58 -15.75 -9.17
CA SER A 156 5.30 -14.43 -9.75
C SER A 156 3.90 -13.93 -9.42
N ALA A 157 2.91 -14.84 -9.32
CA ALA A 157 1.56 -14.47 -8.89
C ALA A 157 1.48 -14.16 -7.39
N ASP A 158 2.35 -14.74 -6.54
CA ASP A 158 2.43 -14.37 -5.12
C ASP A 158 3.01 -12.97 -4.97
N TYR A 159 4.08 -12.63 -5.70
CA TYR A 159 4.63 -11.28 -5.73
C TYR A 159 3.61 -10.27 -6.27
N ALA A 160 2.87 -10.62 -7.33
CA ALA A 160 1.85 -9.76 -7.88
C ALA A 160 0.73 -9.46 -6.86
N LEU A 161 0.25 -10.47 -6.15
CA LEU A 161 -0.78 -10.28 -5.11
C LEU A 161 -0.27 -9.47 -3.92
N MET A 162 1.00 -9.66 -3.53
CA MET A 162 1.63 -8.83 -2.49
C MET A 162 1.72 -7.37 -2.93
N LEU A 163 2.14 -7.12 -4.17
CA LEU A 163 2.21 -5.76 -4.71
C LEU A 163 0.82 -5.12 -4.81
N LEU A 164 -0.21 -5.85 -5.23
CA LEU A 164 -1.59 -5.34 -5.23
C LEU A 164 -2.08 -5.02 -3.81
N ALA A 165 -1.70 -5.82 -2.80
CA ALA A 165 -2.02 -5.51 -1.41
C ALA A 165 -1.29 -4.25 -0.92
N VAL A 166 -0.02 -4.08 -1.26
CA VAL A 166 0.77 -2.87 -0.94
C VAL A 166 0.21 -1.64 -1.67
N TRP A 167 -0.26 -1.81 -2.91
CA TRP A 167 -0.87 -0.71 -3.66
C TRP A 167 -2.06 -0.07 -2.93
N PHE A 168 -2.85 -0.82 -2.16
CA PHE A 168 -3.95 -0.23 -1.39
C PHE A 168 -3.49 0.81 -0.37
N LEU A 169 -2.22 0.79 0.06
CA LEU A 169 -1.66 1.83 0.92
C LEU A 169 -1.67 3.21 0.25
N THR A 170 -1.53 3.26 -1.08
CA THR A 170 -1.61 4.53 -1.84
C THR A 170 -3.00 5.15 -1.77
N GLN A 171 -4.04 4.34 -1.54
CA GLN A 171 -5.42 4.79 -1.44
C GLN A 171 -5.79 5.33 -0.06
N ILE A 172 -4.90 5.21 0.93
CA ILE A 172 -5.11 5.76 2.28
C ILE A 172 -5.04 7.28 2.26
N ASN A 173 -4.24 7.90 1.38
CA ASN A 173 -4.26 9.34 1.20
C ASN A 173 -5.54 9.76 0.45
N PRO A 174 -6.53 10.40 1.12
CA PRO A 174 -7.80 10.72 0.49
C PRO A 174 -7.73 11.99 -0.37
N ALA A 175 -6.69 12.79 -0.28
CA ALA A 175 -6.50 13.98 -1.12
C ALA A 175 -6.17 13.60 -2.58
N ILE A 176 -5.62 12.39 -2.79
CA ILE A 176 -5.33 11.88 -4.13
C ILE A 176 -6.61 11.28 -4.72
N PRO A 177 -6.97 11.59 -5.98
CA PRO A 177 -8.11 10.95 -6.64
C PRO A 177 -8.01 9.42 -6.68
N LEU A 178 -9.15 8.73 -6.71
CA LEU A 178 -9.20 7.27 -6.83
C LEU A 178 -8.49 6.82 -8.11
N PHE A 179 -7.50 5.95 -7.99
CA PHE A 179 -6.58 5.55 -9.07
C PHE A 179 -5.77 6.70 -9.69
N GLY A 180 -5.78 7.89 -9.08
CA GLY A 180 -4.90 8.99 -9.45
C GLY A 180 -3.43 8.58 -9.29
N VAL A 181 -2.56 9.10 -10.13
CA VAL A 181 -1.13 8.90 -10.02
C VAL A 181 -0.57 10.06 -9.21
N VAL A 182 0.06 9.77 -8.07
CA VAL A 182 0.87 10.75 -7.34
C VAL A 182 2.18 10.88 -8.08
N THR A 183 2.56 12.09 -8.37
CA THR A 183 3.87 12.39 -8.92
C THR A 183 4.67 13.17 -7.89
N LEU A 184 5.98 13.01 -7.96
CA LEU A 184 6.89 13.77 -7.09
C LEU A 184 6.53 15.26 -7.08
N PRO A 185 6.61 15.95 -5.93
CA PRO A 185 6.18 17.33 -5.74
C PRO A 185 7.06 18.33 -6.51
N ARG A 186 7.01 18.33 -7.81
CA ARG A 186 7.79 19.25 -8.64
C ARG A 186 6.97 20.35 -9.29
N GLY A 187 5.63 20.26 -9.24
CA GLY A 187 4.73 21.17 -9.94
C GLY A 187 4.96 21.23 -11.45
N LEU A 188 4.03 21.76 -12.18
CA LEU A 188 4.26 22.05 -13.59
C LEU A 188 5.43 23.02 -13.71
N PRO A 189 6.41 22.77 -14.61
CA PRO A 189 7.52 23.69 -14.82
C PRO A 189 6.98 25.07 -15.18
N GLN A 190 7.45 26.10 -14.47
CA GLN A 190 7.04 27.48 -14.72
C GLN A 190 8.11 28.20 -15.55
N PRO A 191 7.72 28.95 -16.59
CA PRO A 191 6.36 29.13 -17.09
C PRO A 191 5.84 27.89 -17.84
N PHE A 192 4.60 27.47 -17.54
CA PHE A 192 3.95 26.35 -18.22
C PHE A 192 3.50 26.75 -19.62
N ALA A 193 4.11 26.16 -20.63
CA ALA A 193 3.67 26.26 -22.04
C ALA A 193 2.87 25.01 -22.41
N SER A 194 1.57 25.15 -22.56
CA SER A 194 0.72 24.06 -23.01
C SER A 194 1.08 23.65 -24.44
N PRO A 195 1.28 22.32 -24.73
CA PRO A 195 1.41 21.84 -26.10
C PRO A 195 0.16 22.03 -26.95
N LEU A 196 -1.00 22.21 -26.32
CA LEU A 196 -2.27 22.50 -26.99
C LEU A 196 -2.66 23.97 -26.83
N HIS A 197 -3.46 24.48 -27.77
CA HIS A 197 -3.98 25.85 -27.73
C HIS A 197 -4.86 26.11 -26.50
N ASP A 198 -5.54 25.07 -26.01
CA ASP A 198 -6.33 25.12 -24.78
C ASP A 198 -5.58 24.41 -23.62
N PRO A 199 -5.03 25.15 -22.67
CA PRO A 199 -4.33 24.57 -21.51
C PRO A 199 -5.24 23.72 -20.60
N ALA A 200 -6.54 24.08 -20.48
CA ALA A 200 -7.48 23.34 -19.66
C ALA A 200 -7.78 21.96 -20.26
N LEU A 201 -7.98 21.90 -21.58
CA LEU A 201 -8.14 20.65 -22.30
C LEU A 201 -6.87 19.76 -22.17
N PHE A 202 -5.69 20.36 -22.27
CA PHE A 202 -4.44 19.64 -22.11
C PHE A 202 -4.31 18.99 -20.73
N LEU A 203 -4.55 19.77 -19.65
CA LEU A 203 -4.50 19.25 -18.28
C LEU A 203 -5.53 18.14 -18.05
N MET A 204 -6.75 18.32 -18.57
CA MET A 204 -7.79 17.29 -18.53
C MET A 204 -7.32 15.99 -19.18
N LEU A 205 -6.71 16.06 -20.35
CA LEU A 205 -6.21 14.87 -21.08
C LEU A 205 -5.06 14.19 -20.35
N VAL A 206 -4.16 14.95 -19.74
CA VAL A 206 -3.05 14.39 -18.94
C VAL A 206 -3.59 13.67 -17.70
N GLU A 207 -4.52 14.28 -16.97
CA GLU A 207 -5.11 13.71 -15.76
C GLU A 207 -5.95 12.45 -16.10
N ALA A 208 -6.83 12.55 -17.08
CA ALA A 208 -7.64 11.42 -17.55
C ALA A 208 -6.77 10.31 -18.13
N GLY A 209 -5.76 10.66 -18.93
CA GLY A 209 -4.80 9.73 -19.52
C GLY A 209 -3.97 8.98 -18.48
N GLY A 210 -3.49 9.69 -17.46
CA GLY A 210 -2.77 9.10 -16.33
C GLY A 210 -3.62 8.08 -15.57
N ALA A 211 -4.84 8.46 -15.18
CA ALA A 211 -5.79 7.57 -14.51
C ALA A 211 -6.17 6.36 -15.38
N MET A 212 -6.38 6.56 -16.69
CA MET A 212 -6.66 5.51 -17.65
C MET A 212 -5.53 4.48 -17.73
N LEU A 213 -4.30 4.95 -17.92
CA LEU A 213 -3.13 4.07 -18.04
C LEU A 213 -2.87 3.31 -16.74
N HIS A 214 -2.99 3.98 -15.60
CA HIS A 214 -2.78 3.37 -14.30
C HIS A 214 -3.81 2.28 -14.00
N LEU A 215 -5.11 2.57 -14.21
CA LEU A 215 -6.17 1.57 -14.04
C LEU A 215 -6.02 0.41 -15.01
N LEU A 216 -5.76 0.69 -16.30
CA LEU A 216 -5.51 -0.33 -17.31
C LEU A 216 -4.38 -1.28 -16.87
N ALA A 217 -3.26 -0.70 -16.42
CA ALA A 217 -2.12 -1.46 -15.95
C ALA A 217 -2.47 -2.35 -14.76
N LEU A 218 -3.14 -1.82 -13.73
CA LEU A 218 -3.56 -2.56 -12.54
C LEU A 218 -4.50 -3.72 -12.88
N LEU A 219 -5.48 -3.48 -13.75
CA LEU A 219 -6.44 -4.51 -14.13
C LEU A 219 -5.80 -5.61 -14.98
N LEU A 220 -4.90 -5.27 -15.89
CA LEU A 220 -4.15 -6.26 -16.66
C LEU A 220 -3.12 -6.99 -15.80
N PHE A 221 -2.49 -6.30 -14.85
CA PHE A 221 -1.62 -6.90 -13.84
C PHE A 221 -2.39 -7.92 -12.99
N LEU A 222 -3.58 -7.59 -12.51
CA LEU A 222 -4.44 -8.51 -11.76
C LEU A 222 -4.90 -9.69 -12.63
N THR A 223 -5.47 -9.41 -13.82
CA THR A 223 -6.12 -10.43 -14.66
C THR A 223 -5.14 -11.35 -15.36
N GLY A 224 -3.94 -10.88 -15.68
CA GLY A 224 -2.88 -11.65 -16.29
C GLY A 224 -2.39 -12.82 -15.42
N PHE A 225 -2.53 -12.75 -14.10
CA PHE A 225 -2.19 -13.83 -13.20
C PHE A 225 -3.36 -14.78 -12.85
N LEU A 226 -4.57 -14.57 -13.41
CA LEU A 226 -5.71 -15.47 -13.17
C LEU A 226 -5.55 -16.79 -13.94
N THR A 227 -6.01 -17.88 -13.34
CA THR A 227 -6.02 -19.22 -13.98
C THR A 227 -7.04 -19.32 -15.10
N SER A 228 -8.20 -18.64 -14.98
CA SER A 228 -9.32 -18.75 -15.90
C SER A 228 -10.07 -17.41 -16.00
N ARG A 229 -10.57 -17.13 -17.22
CA ARG A 229 -11.40 -15.95 -17.51
C ARG A 229 -12.67 -15.87 -16.66
N ARG A 230 -13.22 -17.00 -16.21
CA ARG A 230 -14.42 -17.01 -15.35
C ARG A 230 -14.25 -16.24 -14.03
N TYR A 231 -13.01 -16.03 -13.60
CA TYR A 231 -12.70 -15.27 -12.36
C TYR A 231 -12.46 -13.79 -12.60
N GLN A 232 -12.33 -13.34 -13.87
CA GLN A 232 -11.98 -11.96 -14.20
C GLN A 232 -12.94 -10.95 -13.59
N VAL A 233 -14.23 -11.05 -13.92
CA VAL A 233 -15.23 -10.10 -13.44
C VAL A 233 -15.27 -10.04 -11.91
N ARG A 234 -15.26 -11.21 -11.24
CA ARG A 234 -15.27 -11.27 -9.77
C ARG A 234 -14.02 -10.66 -9.15
N SER A 235 -12.85 -10.94 -9.71
CA SER A 235 -11.57 -10.39 -9.21
C SER A 235 -11.49 -8.88 -9.42
N VAL A 236 -11.93 -8.39 -10.58
CA VAL A 236 -11.96 -6.96 -10.89
C VAL A 236 -12.94 -6.24 -9.97
N LEU A 237 -14.17 -6.73 -9.83
CA LEU A 237 -15.17 -6.13 -8.94
C LEU A 237 -14.70 -6.13 -7.48
N LEU A 238 -14.07 -7.21 -7.02
CA LEU A 238 -13.51 -7.29 -5.67
C LEU A 238 -12.39 -6.26 -5.49
N PHE A 239 -11.46 -6.16 -6.45
CA PHE A 239 -10.35 -5.21 -6.39
C PHE A 239 -10.84 -3.76 -6.38
N LEU A 240 -11.74 -3.40 -7.30
CA LEU A 240 -12.32 -2.06 -7.37
C LEU A 240 -13.16 -1.73 -6.13
N GLY A 241 -13.93 -2.71 -5.63
CA GLY A 241 -14.73 -2.55 -4.42
C GLY A 241 -13.87 -2.32 -3.17
N ILE A 242 -12.74 -3.05 -3.03
CA ILE A 242 -11.80 -2.82 -1.92
C ILE A 242 -11.14 -1.44 -2.06
N ALA A 243 -10.69 -1.05 -3.28
CA ALA A 243 -10.09 0.26 -3.51
C ALA A 243 -11.05 1.40 -3.16
N TRP A 244 -12.29 1.30 -3.62
CA TRP A 244 -13.34 2.26 -3.29
C TRP A 244 -13.64 2.29 -1.79
N PHE A 245 -13.76 1.13 -1.14
CA PHE A 245 -14.01 1.04 0.30
C PHE A 245 -12.87 1.69 1.11
N VAL A 246 -11.60 1.37 0.80
CA VAL A 246 -10.44 1.98 1.46
C VAL A 246 -10.48 3.50 1.29
N LYS A 247 -10.75 4.00 0.08
CA LYS A 247 -10.84 5.43 -0.21
C LYS A 247 -11.96 6.12 0.57
N VAL A 248 -13.17 5.55 0.58
CA VAL A 248 -14.32 6.10 1.31
C VAL A 248 -14.06 6.13 2.81
N VAL A 249 -13.49 5.05 3.37
CA VAL A 249 -13.13 5.01 4.79
C VAL A 249 -12.05 6.04 5.11
N ALA A 250 -11.00 6.13 4.30
CA ALA A 250 -9.94 7.12 4.48
C ALA A 250 -10.50 8.55 4.40
N ALA A 251 -11.32 8.86 3.39
CA ALA A 251 -11.96 10.18 3.26
C ALA A 251 -12.88 10.48 4.45
N GLY A 252 -13.71 9.53 4.88
CA GLY A 252 -14.63 9.71 6.01
C GLY A 252 -13.93 9.93 7.35
N VAL A 253 -12.78 9.29 7.56
CA VAL A 253 -12.01 9.42 8.79
C VAL A 253 -11.12 10.66 8.76
N LEU A 254 -10.45 10.93 7.65
CA LEU A 254 -9.34 11.89 7.59
C LEU A 254 -9.76 13.28 7.07
N LEU A 255 -10.71 13.37 6.14
CA LEU A 255 -11.12 14.65 5.57
C LEU A 255 -12.19 15.37 6.42
N LYS A 256 -12.24 16.70 6.29
CA LYS A 256 -13.36 17.50 6.78
C LYS A 256 -14.65 17.10 6.04
N PRO A 257 -15.84 17.20 6.67
CA PRO A 257 -17.10 16.77 6.03
C PRO A 257 -17.37 17.42 4.68
N MET A 258 -17.02 18.72 4.53
CA MET A 258 -17.19 19.44 3.27
C MET A 258 -16.20 19.01 2.17
N ALA A 259 -15.07 18.41 2.55
CA ALA A 259 -14.05 17.93 1.62
C ALA A 259 -14.20 16.41 1.29
N PHE A 260 -15.24 15.75 1.80
CA PHE A 260 -15.40 14.31 1.69
C PHE A 260 -15.38 13.80 0.24
N PHE A 261 -15.84 14.60 -0.74
CA PHE A 261 -15.91 14.24 -2.15
C PHE A 261 -14.76 14.81 -3.01
N GLU A 262 -13.77 15.48 -2.43
CA GLU A 262 -12.65 16.08 -3.19
C GLU A 262 -11.81 15.05 -3.97
N TRP A 263 -11.80 13.78 -3.52
CA TRP A 263 -11.17 12.70 -4.27
C TRP A 263 -11.93 12.26 -5.53
N MET A 264 -13.16 12.78 -5.75
CA MET A 264 -13.99 12.51 -6.93
C MET A 264 -13.78 13.62 -7.96
N ASN A 265 -12.94 13.34 -8.95
CA ASN A 265 -12.66 14.28 -10.04
C ASN A 265 -13.26 13.76 -11.35
N PHE A 266 -13.95 14.64 -12.10
CA PHE A 266 -14.58 14.30 -13.37
C PHE A 266 -13.56 13.79 -14.40
N HIS A 267 -12.38 14.42 -14.50
CA HIS A 267 -11.34 14.02 -15.45
C HIS A 267 -10.81 12.62 -15.13
N VAL A 268 -10.57 12.34 -13.85
CA VAL A 268 -10.19 11.00 -13.39
C VAL A 268 -11.30 10.01 -13.70
N ALA A 269 -12.57 10.34 -13.44
CA ALA A 269 -13.70 9.45 -13.76
C ALA A 269 -13.75 9.09 -15.26
N LEU A 270 -13.49 10.05 -16.16
CA LEU A 270 -13.38 9.81 -17.59
C LEU A 270 -12.24 8.84 -17.91
N GLY A 271 -11.07 9.04 -17.29
CA GLY A 271 -9.92 8.14 -17.40
C GLY A 271 -10.24 6.72 -16.90
N LEU A 272 -10.96 6.60 -15.77
CA LEU A 272 -11.37 5.30 -15.22
C LEU A 272 -12.32 4.53 -16.16
N VAL A 273 -13.32 5.21 -16.73
CA VAL A 273 -14.24 4.59 -17.70
C VAL A 273 -13.48 4.11 -18.92
N SER A 274 -12.59 4.95 -19.46
CA SER A 274 -11.75 4.61 -20.62
C SER A 274 -10.81 3.43 -20.30
N GLY A 275 -10.18 3.45 -19.13
CA GLY A 275 -9.31 2.38 -18.64
C GLY A 275 -10.03 1.04 -18.46
N LEU A 276 -11.26 1.07 -17.94
CA LEU A 276 -12.12 -0.13 -17.81
C LEU A 276 -12.48 -0.72 -19.18
N LEU A 277 -12.86 0.12 -20.15
CA LEU A 277 -13.20 -0.34 -21.50
C LEU A 277 -11.98 -0.95 -22.22
N LEU A 278 -10.82 -0.32 -22.12
CA LEU A 278 -9.58 -0.85 -22.67
C LEU A 278 -9.14 -2.15 -21.98
N ALA A 279 -9.24 -2.21 -20.65
CA ALA A 279 -8.94 -3.42 -19.89
C ALA A 279 -9.88 -4.55 -20.29
N TRP A 280 -11.19 -4.30 -20.41
CA TRP A 280 -12.17 -5.29 -20.85
C TRP A 280 -11.82 -5.85 -22.25
N ALA A 281 -11.42 -5.01 -23.19
CA ALA A 281 -10.98 -5.45 -24.51
C ALA A 281 -9.66 -6.25 -24.41
N ALA A 282 -8.66 -5.75 -23.68
CA ALA A 282 -7.34 -6.35 -23.55
C ALA A 282 -7.35 -7.68 -22.78
N THR A 283 -8.27 -7.90 -21.85
CA THR A 283 -8.41 -9.19 -21.15
C THR A 283 -8.81 -10.35 -22.06
N ARG A 284 -9.23 -10.09 -23.30
CA ARG A 284 -9.49 -11.11 -24.32
C ARG A 284 -8.23 -11.65 -24.98
N LEU A 285 -7.11 -10.96 -24.84
CA LEU A 285 -5.82 -11.36 -25.37
C LEU A 285 -5.21 -12.54 -24.59
N ARG A 286 -4.18 -13.17 -25.17
CA ARG A 286 -3.37 -14.18 -24.47
C ARG A 286 -2.62 -13.53 -23.32
N ARG A 287 -2.33 -14.31 -22.27
CA ARG A 287 -1.68 -13.84 -21.01
C ARG A 287 -0.40 -13.03 -21.25
N GLY A 288 0.48 -13.49 -22.16
CA GLY A 288 1.70 -12.75 -22.50
C GLY A 288 1.44 -11.34 -23.00
N TRP A 289 0.42 -11.17 -23.86
CA TRP A 289 0.00 -9.86 -24.34
C TRP A 289 -0.60 -8.98 -23.25
N GLN A 290 -1.35 -9.58 -22.31
CA GLN A 290 -1.87 -8.82 -21.15
C GLN A 290 -0.73 -8.27 -20.30
N HIS A 291 0.30 -9.08 -19.99
CA HIS A 291 1.48 -8.64 -19.25
C HIS A 291 2.30 -7.59 -20.02
N PHE A 292 2.44 -7.75 -21.31
CA PHE A 292 3.14 -6.77 -22.15
C PHE A 292 2.40 -5.42 -22.17
N LEU A 293 1.08 -5.43 -22.37
CA LEU A 293 0.26 -4.21 -22.35
C LEU A 293 0.24 -3.57 -20.96
N ALA A 294 0.21 -4.38 -19.88
CA ALA A 294 0.33 -3.87 -18.52
C ALA A 294 1.67 -3.15 -18.30
N LEU A 295 2.77 -3.73 -18.81
CA LEU A 295 4.10 -3.13 -18.75
C LEU A 295 4.15 -1.80 -19.50
N LEU A 296 3.60 -1.74 -20.72
CA LEU A 296 3.52 -0.51 -21.50
C LEU A 296 2.65 0.55 -20.85
N ALA A 297 1.51 0.16 -20.29
CA ALA A 297 0.62 1.08 -19.60
C ALA A 297 1.26 1.65 -18.31
N LEU A 298 2.00 0.82 -17.55
CA LEU A 298 2.77 1.30 -16.39
C LEU A 298 3.89 2.25 -16.83
N ALA A 299 4.68 1.87 -17.81
CA ALA A 299 5.75 2.72 -18.32
C ALA A 299 5.19 4.06 -18.86
N GLY A 300 4.07 4.01 -19.59
CA GLY A 300 3.37 5.20 -20.07
C GLY A 300 2.83 6.08 -18.94
N SER A 301 2.28 5.47 -17.88
CA SER A 301 1.81 6.19 -16.69
C SER A 301 2.97 6.90 -15.97
N VAL A 302 4.09 6.20 -15.75
CA VAL A 302 5.28 6.78 -15.11
C VAL A 302 5.88 7.88 -15.97
N TRP A 303 5.98 7.66 -17.28
CA TRP A 303 6.48 8.68 -18.21
C TRP A 303 5.58 9.92 -18.21
N LEU A 304 4.26 9.75 -18.34
CA LEU A 304 3.29 10.85 -18.32
C LEU A 304 3.43 11.68 -17.04
N SER A 305 3.52 11.02 -15.90
CA SER A 305 3.70 11.66 -14.60
C SER A 305 5.04 12.39 -14.46
N SER A 306 6.11 11.87 -15.06
CA SER A 306 7.43 12.50 -14.97
C SER A 306 7.56 13.74 -15.86
N VAL A 307 6.87 13.75 -17.01
CA VAL A 307 6.90 14.89 -17.96
C VAL A 307 5.94 16.00 -17.53
N TRP A 308 4.75 15.63 -17.05
CA TRP A 308 3.71 16.55 -16.60
C TRP A 308 3.22 16.17 -15.20
N PRO A 309 4.00 16.48 -14.17
CA PRO A 309 3.57 16.24 -12.81
C PRO A 309 2.39 17.16 -12.48
N LEU A 310 1.21 16.56 -12.26
CA LEU A 310 0.02 17.26 -11.80
C LEU A 310 0.04 17.25 -10.28
N GLU A 311 0.40 18.36 -9.68
CA GLU A 311 0.42 18.48 -8.23
C GLU A 311 -0.84 19.10 -7.67
N ALA A 312 -1.34 18.45 -6.62
CA ALA A 312 -1.96 19.20 -5.54
C ALA A 312 -0.83 19.91 -4.76
N SER A 313 -0.95 21.20 -4.54
CA SER A 313 0.05 21.94 -3.76
C SER A 313 0.14 21.34 -2.35
N PRO A 314 1.32 20.94 -1.84
CA PRO A 314 1.46 20.34 -0.50
C PRO A 314 0.92 21.20 0.65
N ARG A 315 0.76 22.52 0.42
CA ARG A 315 0.17 23.45 1.39
C ARG A 315 -1.35 23.38 1.42
N ASP A 316 -1.99 23.12 0.28
CA ASP A 316 -3.45 23.14 0.17
C ASP A 316 -4.07 21.83 0.65
N ASP A 317 -3.35 20.70 0.52
CA ASP A 317 -3.84 19.38 0.93
C ASP A 317 -4.16 19.31 2.42
N MET A 318 -3.32 19.91 3.27
CA MET A 318 -3.53 19.86 4.72
C MET A 318 -4.75 20.66 5.18
N VAL A 319 -5.23 21.60 4.38
CA VAL A 319 -6.46 22.37 4.67
C VAL A 319 -7.71 21.47 4.61
N LEU A 320 -7.69 20.45 3.78
CA LEU A 320 -8.79 19.51 3.60
C LEU A 320 -8.94 18.52 4.76
N PHE A 321 -7.88 18.31 5.54
CA PHE A 321 -7.86 17.31 6.61
C PHE A 321 -8.46 17.83 7.91
N ARG A 322 -9.08 16.92 8.69
CA ARG A 322 -9.57 17.23 10.05
C ARG A 322 -8.43 17.55 11.01
N TRP A 323 -7.31 16.86 10.83
CA TRP A 323 -6.10 16.97 11.65
C TRP A 323 -4.90 17.25 10.73
N SER A 324 -4.30 18.41 10.89
CA SER A 324 -3.26 18.93 9.98
C SER A 324 -1.82 18.66 10.47
N TYR A 325 -1.60 17.60 11.28
CA TYR A 325 -0.31 17.40 11.94
C TYR A 325 0.03 15.92 12.22
N GLY A 326 1.28 15.68 12.56
CA GLY A 326 1.78 14.43 13.13
C GLY A 326 1.70 13.22 12.18
N HIS A 327 1.12 12.15 12.66
CA HIS A 327 1.07 10.85 11.99
C HIS A 327 0.39 10.90 10.60
N LEU A 328 -0.54 11.84 10.39
CA LEU A 328 -1.20 11.99 9.10
C LEU A 328 -0.24 12.41 7.99
N ARG A 329 0.68 13.36 8.29
CA ARG A 329 1.73 13.76 7.35
C ARG A 329 2.62 12.59 6.97
N ASN A 330 2.92 11.72 7.92
CA ASN A 330 3.74 10.55 7.70
C ASN A 330 3.00 9.47 6.88
N LEU A 331 1.68 9.29 7.09
CA LEU A 331 0.85 8.40 6.28
C LEU A 331 0.76 8.88 4.83
N ASN A 332 0.64 10.18 4.61
CA ASN A 332 0.65 10.75 3.26
C ASN A 332 2.01 10.52 2.59
N ALA A 333 3.12 10.79 3.30
CA ALA A 333 4.45 10.51 2.78
C ALA A 333 4.64 9.00 2.44
N LEU A 334 4.12 8.10 3.29
CA LEU A 334 4.13 6.68 2.98
C LEU A 334 3.36 6.37 1.68
N ALA A 335 2.16 6.95 1.51
CA ALA A 335 1.38 6.76 0.30
C ALA A 335 2.12 7.24 -0.96
N GLU A 336 2.83 8.36 -0.86
CA GLU A 336 3.68 8.91 -1.91
C GLU A 336 4.85 7.97 -2.23
N TYR A 337 5.64 7.54 -1.24
CA TYR A 337 6.74 6.59 -1.45
C TYR A 337 6.28 5.27 -2.07
N VAL A 338 5.16 4.74 -1.60
CA VAL A 338 4.60 3.52 -2.19
C VAL A 338 4.17 3.78 -3.63
N SER A 339 3.56 4.92 -3.92
CA SER A 339 3.12 5.31 -5.26
C SER A 339 4.29 5.42 -6.24
N ASP A 340 5.43 5.95 -5.79
CA ASP A 340 6.63 6.13 -6.60
C ASP A 340 7.37 4.81 -6.87
N LEU A 341 7.46 3.95 -5.87
CA LEU A 341 8.22 2.69 -5.96
C LEU A 341 7.40 1.55 -6.57
N TRP A 342 6.09 1.54 -6.35
CA TRP A 342 5.22 0.44 -6.76
C TRP A 342 5.24 0.13 -8.26
N PRO A 343 5.20 1.12 -9.18
CA PRO A 343 5.24 0.85 -10.61
C PRO A 343 6.49 0.09 -11.06
N TRP A 344 7.65 0.43 -10.48
CA TRP A 344 8.93 -0.22 -10.79
C TRP A 344 8.95 -1.67 -10.32
N ALA A 345 8.46 -1.93 -9.10
CA ALA A 345 8.33 -3.29 -8.59
C ALA A 345 7.34 -4.12 -9.41
N ALA A 346 6.21 -3.54 -9.83
CA ALA A 346 5.23 -4.19 -10.68
C ALA A 346 5.79 -4.50 -12.07
N MET A 347 6.54 -3.58 -12.68
CA MET A 347 7.24 -3.82 -13.95
C MET A 347 8.24 -4.98 -13.83
N ALA A 348 9.01 -5.06 -12.74
CA ALA A 348 9.94 -6.16 -12.50
C ALA A 348 9.23 -7.53 -12.44
N VAL A 349 8.07 -7.60 -11.76
CA VAL A 349 7.26 -8.83 -11.70
C VAL A 349 6.67 -9.19 -13.06
N LEU A 350 6.23 -8.21 -13.84
CA LEU A 350 5.75 -8.45 -15.22
C LEU A 350 6.85 -8.96 -16.12
N LEU A 351 8.04 -8.38 -16.08
CA LEU A 351 9.21 -8.83 -16.85
C LEU A 351 9.60 -10.26 -16.47
N LEU A 352 9.63 -10.58 -15.17
CA LEU A 352 9.87 -11.94 -14.69
C LEU A 352 8.84 -12.93 -15.24
N SER A 353 7.56 -12.54 -15.23
CA SER A 353 6.48 -13.39 -15.74
C SER A 353 6.57 -13.58 -17.26
N LEU A 354 6.84 -12.53 -18.03
CA LEU A 354 7.05 -12.59 -19.47
C LEU A 354 8.23 -13.49 -19.83
N TRP A 355 9.35 -13.37 -19.13
CA TRP A 355 10.51 -14.21 -19.34
C TRP A 355 10.21 -15.70 -19.09
N ARG A 356 9.44 -16.03 -18.05
CA ARG A 356 9.00 -17.41 -17.78
C ARG A 356 8.07 -17.94 -18.88
N ILE A 357 7.12 -17.13 -19.35
CA ILE A 357 6.22 -17.50 -20.45
C ILE A 357 7.03 -17.81 -21.73
N MET A 358 8.02 -16.96 -22.06
CA MET A 358 8.86 -17.18 -23.23
C MET A 358 9.74 -18.42 -23.11
N ARG A 359 10.26 -18.74 -21.91
CA ARG A 359 11.02 -19.98 -21.68
C ARG A 359 10.16 -21.24 -21.80
N ALA A 360 8.93 -21.20 -21.35
CA ALA A 360 8.00 -22.33 -21.42
C ALA A 360 7.48 -22.57 -22.85
N ALA A 361 7.64 -21.61 -23.76
CA ALA A 361 7.26 -21.72 -25.17
C ALA A 361 8.39 -22.24 -26.08
N ARG A 362 9.61 -22.30 -25.57
CA ARG A 362 10.79 -22.96 -26.20
C ARG A 362 10.91 -24.40 -25.77
#